data_d144e98fe42fad6945c187e285f7d04c
#
_entry.id   d144e98fe42fad6945c187e285f7d04c
#
_cell.length_a   1.000
_cell.length_b   1.000
_cell.length_c   1.000
_cell.angle_alpha   90.00
_cell.angle_beta   90.00
_cell.angle_gamma   90.00
#
_symmetry.space_group_name_H-M   'P 1'
#
loop_
_entity.id
_entity.type
_entity.pdbx_description
1 polymer ?
#
loop_
_entity_poly.entity_id
_entity_poly.type
_entity_poly.pdbx_seq_one_letter_code
_entity_poly.pdbx_strand_id
1 'polypeptide(L)'
;MTQTILRLDASARHEGSHSRSFTDAVLADLEGSKIITRDLAAGVPQITEAYTSGTFKAPEDRTADEHAALALSDEMLAELQAADTLVISMATYNFNIPASLKAWIDQVFRVGVAFRYTETGPEGLLKGKSALVLRASAGTPTEGPADFATPYLTFALGFIGITDVTFLDAPAEASPAELEAAISALQ
;
A
#
# COMPACT_ATOMS: atom_id res chain seq x y z
N MET A 1 19.46 3.09 -12.53
CA MET A 1 19.48 2.89 -11.06
C MET A 1 18.64 1.66 -10.78
N THR A 2 18.95 0.88 -9.76
CA THR A 2 18.13 -0.28 -9.36
C THR A 2 16.83 0.21 -8.77
N GLN A 3 15.68 -0.18 -9.35
CA GLN A 3 14.37 0.16 -8.84
C GLN A 3 14.11 -0.56 -7.50
N THR A 4 13.55 0.15 -6.53
CA THR A 4 13.11 -0.44 -5.26
C THR A 4 11.59 -0.56 -5.25
N ILE A 5 11.09 -1.76 -5.04
CA ILE A 5 9.66 -2.08 -5.03
C ILE A 5 9.27 -2.45 -3.59
N LEU A 6 8.23 -1.78 -3.05
CA LEU A 6 7.57 -2.21 -1.82
C LEU A 6 6.36 -3.06 -2.20
N ARG A 7 6.45 -4.36 -1.94
CA ARG A 7 5.35 -5.30 -2.07
C ARG A 7 4.54 -5.36 -0.77
N LEU A 8 3.25 -5.09 -0.86
CA LEU A 8 2.29 -5.20 0.23
C LEU A 8 1.31 -6.35 -0.05
N ASP A 9 1.38 -7.43 0.70
CA ASP A 9 0.47 -8.56 0.59
C ASP A 9 -0.68 -8.40 1.58
N ALA A 10 -1.86 -8.00 1.08
CA ALA A 10 -3.03 -7.69 1.91
C ALA A 10 -4.15 -8.75 1.84
N SER A 11 -4.01 -9.78 0.98
CA SER A 11 -4.95 -10.89 0.97
C SER A 11 -4.79 -11.74 2.23
N ALA A 12 -5.90 -12.02 2.92
CA ALA A 12 -5.91 -12.89 4.10
C ALA A 12 -5.60 -14.37 3.76
N ARG A 13 -5.75 -14.75 2.48
CA ARG A 13 -5.44 -16.10 2.02
C ARG A 13 -3.98 -16.18 1.62
N HIS A 14 -3.24 -17.17 2.14
CA HIS A 14 -1.88 -17.50 1.72
C HIS A 14 -1.90 -18.51 0.57
N GLU A 15 -2.51 -19.66 0.77
CA GLU A 15 -2.63 -20.70 -0.27
C GLU A 15 -3.80 -20.40 -1.21
N GLY A 16 -3.58 -20.54 -2.53
CA GLY A 16 -4.59 -20.31 -3.56
C GLY A 16 -5.08 -18.86 -3.63
N SER A 17 -4.25 -17.89 -3.23
CA SER A 17 -4.54 -16.47 -3.38
C SER A 17 -4.20 -15.99 -4.78
N HIS A 18 -5.21 -15.65 -5.58
CA HIS A 18 -5.00 -15.19 -6.96
C HIS A 18 -4.15 -13.91 -7.00
N SER A 19 -4.41 -12.92 -6.13
CA SER A 19 -3.63 -11.69 -6.11
C SER A 19 -2.16 -11.93 -5.76
N ARG A 20 -1.86 -12.81 -4.78
CA ARG A 20 -0.46 -13.14 -4.42
C ARG A 20 0.23 -13.89 -5.56
N SER A 21 -0.42 -14.93 -6.13
CA SER A 21 0.15 -15.69 -7.24
C SER A 21 0.42 -14.83 -8.47
N PHE A 22 -0.50 -13.90 -8.79
CA PHE A 22 -0.29 -12.96 -9.88
C PHE A 22 0.85 -11.98 -9.59
N THR A 23 0.94 -11.47 -8.35
CA THR A 23 2.06 -10.63 -7.93
C THR A 23 3.40 -11.39 -8.01
N ASP A 24 3.44 -12.66 -7.58
CA ASP A 24 4.65 -13.50 -7.68
C ASP A 24 5.10 -13.61 -9.14
N ALA A 25 4.18 -13.87 -10.07
CA ALA A 25 4.48 -13.99 -11.48
C ALA A 25 4.99 -12.66 -12.09
N VAL A 26 4.35 -11.53 -11.75
CA VAL A 26 4.75 -10.18 -12.22
C VAL A 26 6.15 -9.83 -11.72
N LEU A 27 6.45 -10.08 -10.45
CA LEU A 27 7.74 -9.70 -9.84
C LEU A 27 8.88 -10.65 -10.24
N ALA A 28 8.59 -11.89 -10.63
CA ALA A 28 9.60 -12.84 -11.08
C ALA A 28 10.35 -12.36 -12.35
N ASP A 29 9.70 -11.58 -13.21
CA ASP A 29 10.26 -11.08 -14.46
C ASP A 29 11.00 -9.73 -14.30
N LEU A 30 11.07 -9.16 -13.07
CA LEU A 30 11.74 -7.89 -12.80
C LEU A 30 13.18 -8.11 -12.32
N GLU A 31 14.06 -8.51 -13.26
CA GLU A 31 15.47 -8.71 -12.95
C GLU A 31 16.16 -7.40 -12.49
N GLY A 32 16.95 -7.50 -11.42
CA GLY A 32 17.76 -6.39 -10.90
C GLY A 32 17.01 -5.41 -9.99
N SER A 33 15.69 -5.56 -9.75
CA SER A 33 14.95 -4.76 -8.79
C SER A 33 15.17 -5.24 -7.35
N LYS A 34 15.19 -4.30 -6.40
CA LYS A 34 15.19 -4.61 -4.97
C LYS A 34 13.74 -4.70 -4.48
N ILE A 35 13.32 -5.87 -4.00
CA ILE A 35 11.96 -6.07 -3.47
C ILE A 35 12.01 -6.07 -1.95
N ILE A 36 11.22 -5.17 -1.33
CA ILE A 36 10.91 -5.17 0.09
C ILE A 36 9.50 -5.74 0.21
N THR A 37 9.32 -6.82 0.97
CA THR A 37 8.01 -7.47 1.12
C THR A 37 7.48 -7.29 2.54
N ARG A 38 6.23 -6.82 2.65
CA ARG A 38 5.48 -6.76 3.90
C ARG A 38 4.16 -7.51 3.75
N ASP A 39 4.01 -8.59 4.52
CA ASP A 39 2.76 -9.33 4.58
C ASP A 39 1.85 -8.73 5.67
N LEU A 40 0.79 -8.05 5.23
CA LEU A 40 -0.17 -7.41 6.12
C LEU A 40 -1.15 -8.42 6.74
N ALA A 41 -1.29 -9.62 6.15
CA ALA A 41 -2.14 -10.68 6.71
C ALA A 41 -1.55 -11.28 7.99
N ALA A 42 -0.24 -11.10 8.24
CA ALA A 42 0.38 -11.44 9.52
C ALA A 42 -0.14 -10.59 10.70
N GLY A 43 -0.85 -9.51 10.38
CA GLY A 43 -1.46 -8.60 11.33
C GLY A 43 -0.77 -7.24 11.38
N VAL A 44 -1.56 -6.18 11.25
CA VAL A 44 -1.13 -4.80 11.47
C VAL A 44 -1.93 -4.27 12.66
N PRO A 45 -1.28 -3.85 13.74
CA PRO A 45 -1.97 -3.29 14.89
C PRO A 45 -2.80 -2.07 14.51
N GLN A 46 -3.98 -1.96 15.10
CA GLN A 46 -4.77 -0.73 15.02
C GLN A 46 -4.03 0.39 15.78
N ILE A 47 -4.24 1.62 15.33
CA ILE A 47 -3.73 2.81 16.03
C ILE A 47 -4.35 2.90 17.43
N THR A 48 -3.54 3.32 18.40
CA THR A 48 -3.90 3.46 19.81
C THR A 48 -3.93 4.92 20.23
N GLU A 49 -4.38 5.19 21.46
CA GLU A 49 -4.29 6.53 22.04
C GLU A 49 -2.83 7.02 22.11
N ALA A 50 -1.90 6.16 22.55
CA ALA A 50 -0.48 6.48 22.59
C ALA A 50 0.08 6.78 21.19
N TYR A 51 -0.32 6.01 20.16
CA TYR A 51 0.03 6.32 18.78
C TYR A 51 -0.45 7.70 18.38
N THR A 52 -1.77 7.97 18.57
CA THR A 52 -2.38 9.25 18.16
C THR A 52 -1.73 10.43 18.88
N SER A 53 -1.55 10.33 20.21
CA SER A 53 -0.87 11.37 21.01
C SER A 53 0.56 11.61 20.51
N GLY A 54 1.33 10.54 20.27
CA GLY A 54 2.73 10.63 19.84
C GLY A 54 2.91 11.23 18.44
N THR A 55 1.92 11.10 17.53
CA THR A 55 2.01 11.69 16.18
C THR A 55 1.97 13.22 16.18
N PHE A 56 1.43 13.87 17.21
CA PHE A 56 1.33 15.32 17.34
C PHE A 56 2.47 15.95 18.16
N LYS A 57 3.39 15.13 18.68
CA LYS A 57 4.53 15.59 19.49
C LYS A 57 5.83 15.54 18.70
N ALA A 58 6.74 16.46 19.00
CA ALA A 58 8.13 16.33 18.58
C ALA A 58 8.76 15.06 19.19
N PRO A 59 9.69 14.39 18.50
CA PRO A 59 10.27 13.14 19.00
C PRO A 59 10.81 13.23 20.43
N GLU A 60 11.46 14.34 20.79
CA GLU A 60 12.03 14.59 22.11
C GLU A 60 11.00 14.75 23.23
N ASP A 61 9.74 15.06 22.89
CA ASP A 61 8.63 15.27 23.84
C ASP A 61 7.77 14.02 24.05
N ARG A 62 8.08 12.92 23.33
CA ARG A 62 7.32 11.67 23.40
C ARG A 62 7.68 10.87 24.65
N THR A 63 6.66 10.27 25.25
CA THR A 63 6.85 9.28 26.31
C THR A 63 7.41 7.97 25.73
N ALA A 64 7.90 7.06 26.58
CA ALA A 64 8.37 5.75 26.16
C ALA A 64 7.25 4.92 25.47
N ASP A 65 6.01 5.01 25.97
CA ASP A 65 4.86 4.31 25.38
C ASP A 65 4.50 4.87 23.99
N GLU A 66 4.61 6.19 23.80
CA GLU A 66 4.38 6.82 22.48
C GLU A 66 5.47 6.45 21.47
N HIS A 67 6.73 6.37 21.90
CA HIS A 67 7.81 5.86 21.06
C HIS A 67 7.57 4.40 20.66
N ALA A 68 7.21 3.55 21.62
CA ALA A 68 6.90 2.13 21.35
C ALA A 68 5.71 1.98 20.39
N ALA A 69 4.66 2.78 20.56
CA ALA A 69 3.48 2.76 19.69
C ALA A 69 3.78 3.21 18.24
N LEU A 70 4.77 4.09 18.05
CA LEU A 70 5.15 4.61 16.74
C LEU A 70 6.23 3.79 16.02
N ALA A 71 6.92 2.87 16.71
CA ALA A 71 8.06 2.15 16.15
C ALA A 71 7.74 1.38 14.86
N LEU A 72 6.61 0.66 14.82
CA LEU A 72 6.17 -0.04 13.62
C LEU A 72 5.80 0.91 12.48
N SER A 73 5.16 2.04 12.81
CA SER A 73 4.85 3.08 11.83
C SER A 73 6.12 3.70 11.23
N ASP A 74 7.15 3.93 12.03
CA ASP A 74 8.44 4.44 11.55
C ASP A 74 9.09 3.44 10.58
N GLU A 75 9.04 2.13 10.89
CA GLU A 75 9.54 1.06 10.00
C GLU A 75 8.77 1.04 8.66
N MET A 76 7.43 1.03 8.72
CA MET A 76 6.58 1.02 7.52
C MET A 76 6.78 2.27 6.65
N LEU A 77 6.95 3.43 7.27
CA LEU A 77 7.25 4.67 6.56
C LEU A 77 8.64 4.65 5.92
N ALA A 78 9.65 4.10 6.59
CA ALA A 78 10.98 3.95 6.01
C ALA A 78 10.97 3.05 4.77
N GLU A 79 10.22 1.94 4.80
CA GLU A 79 10.01 1.07 3.62
C GLU A 79 9.32 1.83 2.47
N LEU A 80 8.25 2.55 2.78
CA LEU A 80 7.49 3.33 1.81
C LEU A 80 8.32 4.48 1.21
N GLN A 81 9.14 5.14 2.02
CA GLN A 81 10.04 6.18 1.54
C GLN A 81 11.15 5.64 0.65
N ALA A 82 11.69 4.46 0.97
CA ALA A 82 12.76 3.81 0.20
C ALA A 82 12.29 3.25 -1.15
N ALA A 83 11.01 2.97 -1.31
CA ALA A 83 10.45 2.42 -2.52
C ALA A 83 10.26 3.48 -3.61
N ASP A 84 10.51 3.12 -4.86
CA ASP A 84 10.14 3.89 -6.05
C ASP A 84 8.69 3.55 -6.45
N THR A 85 8.32 2.28 -6.30
CA THR A 85 6.98 1.77 -6.68
C THR A 85 6.39 0.91 -5.57
N LEU A 86 5.07 1.05 -5.34
CA LEU A 86 4.28 0.16 -4.51
C LEU A 86 3.61 -0.90 -5.38
N VAL A 87 3.69 -2.16 -4.98
CA VAL A 87 2.86 -3.24 -5.54
C VAL A 87 1.95 -3.76 -4.44
N ILE A 88 0.65 -3.50 -4.57
CA ILE A 88 -0.35 -3.88 -3.57
C ILE A 88 -1.12 -5.10 -4.08
N SER A 89 -0.82 -6.26 -3.50
CA SER A 89 -1.54 -7.51 -3.73
C SER A 89 -2.73 -7.59 -2.77
N MET A 90 -3.96 -7.45 -3.26
CA MET A 90 -5.13 -7.43 -2.38
C MET A 90 -6.30 -8.26 -2.90
N ALA A 91 -7.17 -8.69 -1.98
CA ALA A 91 -8.50 -9.18 -2.28
C ALA A 91 -9.53 -8.14 -1.81
N THR A 92 -10.59 -7.96 -2.60
CA THR A 92 -11.73 -7.15 -2.17
C THR A 92 -12.58 -7.98 -1.21
N TYR A 93 -12.74 -7.49 0.02
CA TYR A 93 -13.63 -8.07 1.04
C TYR A 93 -14.77 -7.12 1.33
N ASN A 94 -16.01 -7.61 1.24
CA ASN A 94 -17.20 -6.81 1.54
C ASN A 94 -17.17 -5.45 0.83
N PHE A 95 -16.84 -5.46 -0.47
CA PHE A 95 -16.84 -4.30 -1.38
C PHE A 95 -15.71 -3.29 -1.15
N ASN A 96 -14.74 -3.55 -0.26
CA ASN A 96 -13.69 -2.58 0.07
C ASN A 96 -12.33 -3.27 0.24
N ILE A 97 -11.32 -2.47 0.60
CA ILE A 97 -9.98 -2.96 0.92
C ILE A 97 -9.98 -3.85 2.15
N PRO A 98 -9.04 -4.80 2.29
CA PRO A 98 -8.86 -5.56 3.52
C PRO A 98 -8.62 -4.67 4.73
N ALA A 99 -9.13 -5.08 5.90
CA ALA A 99 -8.92 -4.35 7.16
C ALA A 99 -7.43 -4.18 7.50
N SER A 100 -6.59 -5.17 7.15
CA SER A 100 -5.14 -5.10 7.33
C SER A 100 -4.49 -4.01 6.48
N LEU A 101 -4.96 -3.82 5.24
CA LEU A 101 -4.49 -2.72 4.38
C LEU A 101 -4.94 -1.37 4.93
N LYS A 102 -6.17 -1.28 5.45
CA LYS A 102 -6.64 -0.06 6.12
C LYS A 102 -5.79 0.25 7.36
N ALA A 103 -5.46 -0.76 8.17
CA ALA A 103 -4.59 -0.58 9.32
C ALA A 103 -3.18 -0.11 8.91
N TRP A 104 -2.62 -0.64 7.80
CA TRP A 104 -1.35 -0.15 7.26
C TRP A 104 -1.44 1.31 6.82
N ILE A 105 -2.50 1.70 6.12
CA ILE A 105 -2.76 3.09 5.73
C ILE A 105 -2.79 3.99 6.98
N ASP A 106 -3.47 3.59 8.04
CA ASP A 106 -3.55 4.36 9.29
C ASP A 106 -2.18 4.51 9.97
N GLN A 107 -1.28 3.53 9.83
CA GLN A 107 0.08 3.61 10.35
C GLN A 107 0.98 4.56 9.53
N VAL A 108 0.82 4.63 8.20
CA VAL A 108 1.73 5.42 7.36
C VAL A 108 1.23 6.82 7.04
N PHE A 109 -0.04 7.16 7.33
CA PHE A 109 -0.59 8.50 7.12
C PHE A 109 -0.21 9.46 8.25
N ARG A 110 1.08 9.79 8.33
CA ARG A 110 1.61 10.67 9.38
C ARG A 110 1.90 12.06 8.85
N VAL A 111 1.35 13.06 9.56
CA VAL A 111 1.64 14.47 9.30
C VAL A 111 3.13 14.76 9.48
N GLY A 112 3.70 15.56 8.59
CA GLY A 112 5.12 15.89 8.58
C GLY A 112 6.01 14.82 7.94
N VAL A 113 5.49 13.62 7.64
CA VAL A 113 6.24 12.51 7.03
C VAL A 113 5.64 12.09 5.68
N ALA A 114 4.37 11.68 5.63
CA ALA A 114 3.68 11.30 4.40
C ALA A 114 2.94 12.46 3.75
N PHE A 115 2.49 13.42 4.53
CA PHE A 115 1.83 14.64 4.06
C PHE A 115 2.03 15.79 5.06
N ARG A 116 1.72 17.02 4.63
CA ARG A 116 1.69 18.21 5.50
C ARG A 116 0.50 19.10 5.19
N TYR A 117 0.10 19.91 6.13
CA TYR A 117 -0.86 20.98 5.89
C TYR A 117 -0.16 22.26 5.44
N THR A 118 -0.72 22.92 4.42
CA THR A 118 -0.28 24.21 3.91
C THR A 118 -1.44 25.20 3.94
N GLU A 119 -1.18 26.46 3.66
CA GLU A 119 -2.22 27.50 3.55
C GLU A 119 -3.27 27.19 2.48
N THR A 120 -2.91 26.41 1.46
CA THR A 120 -3.79 26.02 0.35
C THR A 120 -4.43 24.64 0.52
N GLY A 121 -4.14 23.95 1.63
CA GLY A 121 -4.67 22.61 1.92
C GLY A 121 -3.57 21.56 2.17
N PRO A 122 -3.94 20.28 2.26
CA PRO A 122 -2.97 19.20 2.45
C PRO A 122 -2.09 19.02 1.21
N GLU A 123 -0.81 18.73 1.43
CA GLU A 123 0.17 18.39 0.41
C GLU A 123 0.83 17.06 0.73
N GLY A 124 0.78 16.11 -0.22
CA GLY A 124 1.48 14.84 -0.13
C GLY A 124 2.98 15.00 -0.33
N LEU A 125 3.76 14.30 0.48
CA LEU A 125 5.23 14.38 0.50
C LEU A 125 5.92 13.22 -0.24
N LEU A 126 5.20 12.15 -0.58
CA LEU A 126 5.73 10.94 -1.24
C LEU A 126 5.61 11.05 -2.78
N LYS A 127 6.11 12.15 -3.34
CA LYS A 127 6.05 12.44 -4.78
C LYS A 127 7.05 11.59 -5.57
N GLY A 128 6.77 11.40 -6.87
CA GLY A 128 7.65 10.67 -7.80
C GLY A 128 7.63 9.16 -7.60
N LYS A 129 6.62 8.65 -6.90
CA LYS A 129 6.36 7.21 -6.74
C LYS A 129 5.12 6.82 -7.54
N SER A 130 5.08 5.54 -7.97
CA SER A 130 3.93 4.91 -8.62
C SER A 130 3.35 3.81 -7.72
N ALA A 131 2.13 3.36 -8.05
CA ALA A 131 1.51 2.22 -7.40
C ALA A 131 0.81 1.32 -8.42
N LEU A 132 1.05 0.02 -8.34
CA LEU A 132 0.32 -1.01 -9.05
C LEU A 132 -0.52 -1.81 -8.04
N VAL A 133 -1.83 -1.81 -8.21
CA VAL A 133 -2.76 -2.55 -7.36
C VAL A 133 -3.28 -3.76 -8.11
N LEU A 134 -2.85 -4.94 -7.69
CA LEU A 134 -3.26 -6.25 -8.22
C LEU A 134 -4.40 -6.79 -7.36
N ARG A 135 -5.62 -6.69 -7.86
CA ARG A 135 -6.85 -6.90 -7.10
C ARG A 135 -7.56 -8.19 -7.49
N ALA A 136 -7.79 -9.08 -6.54
CA ALA A 136 -8.70 -10.21 -6.70
C ALA A 136 -10.09 -9.85 -6.14
N SER A 137 -11.14 -10.05 -6.91
CA SER A 137 -12.52 -9.86 -6.46
C SER A 137 -13.41 -11.02 -6.94
N ALA A 138 -14.39 -11.39 -6.12
CA ALA A 138 -15.39 -12.42 -6.48
C ALA A 138 -16.56 -11.79 -7.25
N GLY A 139 -16.26 -11.15 -8.41
CA GLY A 139 -17.29 -10.62 -9.29
C GLY A 139 -17.70 -9.17 -9.02
N THR A 140 -16.96 -8.39 -8.20
CA THR A 140 -17.12 -6.94 -8.13
C THR A 140 -16.25 -6.30 -9.21
N PRO A 141 -16.80 -5.75 -10.30
CA PRO A 141 -16.01 -5.11 -11.34
C PRO A 141 -15.27 -3.88 -10.79
N THR A 142 -14.06 -3.63 -11.30
CA THR A 142 -13.34 -2.37 -11.06
C THR A 142 -14.20 -1.20 -11.57
N GLU A 143 -14.27 -0.12 -10.78
CA GLU A 143 -15.11 1.07 -11.07
C GLU A 143 -16.61 0.79 -11.19
N GLY A 144 -17.08 -0.39 -10.75
CA GLY A 144 -18.50 -0.71 -10.67
C GLY A 144 -19.18 -0.01 -9.47
N PRO A 145 -20.51 0.03 -9.43
CA PRO A 145 -21.27 0.74 -8.38
C PRO A 145 -21.07 0.18 -6.97
N ALA A 146 -20.52 -1.03 -6.84
CA ALA A 146 -20.19 -1.68 -5.57
C ALA A 146 -18.67 -1.68 -5.28
N ASP A 147 -17.87 -0.99 -6.08
CA ASP A 147 -16.43 -0.86 -5.88
C ASP A 147 -16.12 0.38 -5.01
N PHE A 148 -15.95 0.16 -3.73
CA PHE A 148 -15.49 1.20 -2.80
C PHE A 148 -13.97 1.14 -2.55
N ALA A 149 -13.28 0.10 -3.03
CA ALA A 149 -11.85 -0.07 -2.84
C ALA A 149 -11.03 0.83 -3.77
N THR A 150 -11.34 0.82 -5.07
CA THR A 150 -10.62 1.60 -6.08
C THR A 150 -10.67 3.10 -5.79
N PRO A 151 -11.83 3.75 -5.63
CA PRO A 151 -11.89 5.20 -5.36
C PRO A 151 -11.25 5.56 -4.01
N TYR A 152 -11.37 4.69 -3.00
CA TYR A 152 -10.73 4.92 -1.72
C TYR A 152 -9.20 4.90 -1.82
N LEU A 153 -8.61 3.87 -2.47
CA LEU A 153 -7.15 3.78 -2.63
C LEU A 153 -6.59 4.90 -3.51
N THR A 154 -7.28 5.23 -4.61
CA THR A 154 -6.90 6.36 -5.47
C THR A 154 -6.83 7.65 -4.66
N PHE A 155 -7.86 7.94 -3.86
CA PHE A 155 -7.88 9.12 -3.00
C PHE A 155 -6.76 9.05 -1.94
N ALA A 156 -6.64 7.92 -1.23
CA ALA A 156 -5.69 7.78 -0.14
C ALA A 156 -4.24 7.91 -0.63
N LEU A 157 -3.85 7.17 -1.68
CA LEU A 157 -2.50 7.26 -2.24
C LEU A 157 -2.21 8.66 -2.80
N GLY A 158 -3.17 9.25 -3.51
CA GLY A 158 -3.06 10.63 -4.01
C GLY A 158 -2.88 11.66 -2.89
N PHE A 159 -3.55 11.48 -1.74
CA PHE A 159 -3.42 12.37 -0.59
C PHE A 159 -1.99 12.42 -0.03
N ILE A 160 -1.25 11.31 -0.05
CA ILE A 160 0.16 11.26 0.36
C ILE A 160 1.15 11.58 -0.78
N GLY A 161 0.66 11.86 -2.01
CA GLY A 161 1.47 12.30 -3.14
C GLY A 161 1.76 11.24 -4.20
N ILE A 162 1.22 10.03 -4.06
CA ILE A 162 1.33 8.95 -5.05
C ILE A 162 0.10 9.04 -5.98
N THR A 163 0.26 9.75 -7.11
CA THR A 163 -0.84 10.05 -8.04
C THR A 163 -0.87 9.13 -9.26
N ASP A 164 0.23 8.44 -9.53
CA ASP A 164 0.32 7.44 -10.59
C ASP A 164 -0.07 6.09 -10.02
N VAL A 165 -1.35 5.71 -10.19
CA VAL A 165 -1.93 4.50 -9.61
C VAL A 165 -2.64 3.71 -10.69
N THR A 166 -2.14 2.51 -10.97
CA THR A 166 -2.73 1.56 -11.90
C THR A 166 -3.42 0.43 -11.15
N PHE A 167 -4.66 0.10 -11.54
CA PHE A 167 -5.43 -1.03 -11.00
C PHE A 167 -5.57 -2.10 -12.06
N LEU A 168 -5.23 -3.35 -11.72
CA LEU A 168 -5.45 -4.51 -12.55
C LEU A 168 -6.15 -5.60 -11.75
N ASP A 169 -7.14 -6.26 -12.37
CA ASP A 169 -7.77 -7.43 -11.77
C ASP A 169 -6.82 -8.63 -11.87
N ALA A 170 -6.61 -9.31 -10.73
CA ALA A 170 -5.77 -10.49 -10.63
C ALA A 170 -6.61 -11.72 -10.97
N PRO A 171 -6.41 -12.37 -12.13
CA PRO A 171 -7.15 -13.55 -12.54
C PRO A 171 -6.71 -14.79 -11.73
N ALA A 172 -7.52 -15.85 -11.82
CA ALA A 172 -7.15 -17.15 -11.25
C ALA A 172 -5.94 -17.77 -11.96
N GLU A 173 -5.88 -17.59 -13.28
CA GLU A 173 -4.78 -17.98 -14.16
C GLU A 173 -4.48 -16.79 -15.07
N ALA A 174 -3.28 -16.24 -14.94
CA ALA A 174 -2.87 -15.09 -15.73
C ALA A 174 -2.48 -15.50 -17.14
N SER A 175 -3.02 -14.79 -18.14
CA SER A 175 -2.57 -14.89 -19.53
C SER A 175 -1.24 -14.12 -19.73
N PRO A 176 -0.46 -14.45 -20.78
CA PRO A 176 0.76 -13.68 -21.11
C PRO A 176 0.48 -12.18 -21.30
N ALA A 177 -0.67 -11.79 -21.86
CA ALA A 177 -1.02 -10.39 -22.09
C ALA A 177 -1.29 -9.65 -20.76
N GLU A 178 -1.93 -10.30 -19.78
CA GLU A 178 -2.18 -9.71 -18.45
C GLU A 178 -0.87 -9.54 -17.67
N LEU A 179 0.06 -10.50 -17.77
CA LEU A 179 1.39 -10.39 -17.20
C LEU A 179 2.18 -9.23 -17.83
N GLU A 180 2.21 -9.14 -19.16
CA GLU A 180 2.87 -8.07 -19.89
C GLU A 180 2.31 -6.69 -19.51
N ALA A 181 0.99 -6.55 -19.39
CA ALA A 181 0.35 -5.31 -18.96
C ALA A 181 0.78 -4.92 -17.54
N ALA A 182 0.83 -5.88 -16.61
CA ALA A 182 1.24 -5.62 -15.23
C ALA A 182 2.73 -5.26 -15.11
N ILE A 183 3.60 -5.93 -15.87
CA ILE A 183 5.05 -5.62 -15.91
C ILE A 183 5.27 -4.22 -16.52
N SER A 184 4.55 -3.89 -17.59
CA SER A 184 4.64 -2.57 -18.24
C SER A 184 4.22 -1.42 -17.31
N ALA A 185 3.28 -1.66 -16.41
CA ALA A 185 2.84 -0.68 -15.40
C ALA A 185 3.91 -0.41 -14.30
N LEU A 186 4.99 -1.21 -14.26
CA LEU A 186 6.09 -1.06 -13.29
C LEU A 186 7.33 -0.40 -13.91
N GLN A 187 7.35 -0.15 -15.22
CA GLN A 187 8.44 0.46 -15.98
C GLN A 187 8.21 1.96 -16.22
#